data_639e56e42fee577861ffea0b22fcf38c
#
_entry.id   639e56e42fee577861ffea0b22fcf38c
#
_cell.length_a   1.000
_cell.length_b   1.000
_cell.length_c   1.000
_cell.angle_alpha   90.00
_cell.angle_beta   90.00
_cell.angle_gamma   90.00
#
_symmetry.space_group_name_H-M   'P 1'
#
loop_
_entity.id
_entity.type
_entity.pdbx_description
1 polymer ?
#
loop_
_entity_poly.entity_id
_entity_poly.type
_entity_poly.pdbx_seq_one_letter_code
_entity_poly.pdbx_strand_id
1 'polypeptide(L)'
;PLYSSAASDVYKRQMLILPMGVFAQNLKFGHINAMEIVSAMPEYTKAQSELQALNKQLGQDLQRSQEEFSKKYQEFMQQKDSLPAVIAERRQKELEDMMQRQEQFQAKAQQDMEKANNDLMAPVYKKLDDAIKAVGAAEGVIYIFDMARTPIPYVNEAQSINLTPKVKTQLGIK
;
A
#
# COMPACT_ATOMS: atom_id res chain seq x y z
N PRO A 1 47.48 -66.87 -34.86
CA PRO A 1 46.15 -66.58 -34.28
C PRO A 1 46.09 -65.14 -33.83
N LEU A 2 45.20 -64.47 -34.45
CA LEU A 2 44.86 -63.04 -34.20
C LEU A 2 44.00 -62.96 -32.92
N TYR A 3 44.54 -62.46 -31.83
CA TYR A 3 43.71 -62.05 -30.70
C TYR A 3 43.31 -60.59 -30.81
N SER A 4 42.04 -60.42 -31.03
CA SER A 4 41.31 -59.18 -31.22
C SER A 4 41.38 -58.30 -29.97
N SER A 5 41.85 -57.06 -30.16
CA SER A 5 41.90 -55.98 -29.15
C SER A 5 40.54 -55.31 -28.90
N ALA A 6 39.45 -56.07 -29.13
CA ALA A 6 38.09 -55.52 -28.95
C ALA A 6 37.62 -55.39 -27.51
N ALA A 7 38.32 -55.97 -26.54
CA ALA A 7 37.89 -55.92 -25.11
C ALA A 7 38.34 -54.65 -24.36
N SER A 8 39.34 -53.93 -24.85
CA SER A 8 39.82 -52.73 -24.15
C SER A 8 39.06 -51.44 -24.53
N ASP A 9 38.29 -51.46 -25.63
CA ASP A 9 37.52 -50.24 -26.04
C ASP A 9 36.17 -50.11 -25.35
N VAL A 10 35.63 -51.20 -24.78
CA VAL A 10 34.37 -51.16 -24.04
C VAL A 10 34.55 -50.49 -22.68
N TYR A 11 35.69 -50.63 -22.04
CA TYR A 11 35.94 -50.02 -20.71
C TYR A 11 36.33 -48.53 -20.82
N LYS A 12 36.83 -48.08 -21.95
CA LYS A 12 37.14 -46.68 -22.18
C LYS A 12 35.90 -45.78 -22.46
N ARG A 13 34.82 -46.37 -22.95
CA ARG A 13 33.55 -45.68 -23.15
C ARG A 13 32.70 -45.53 -21.89
N GLN A 14 32.95 -46.33 -20.84
CA GLN A 14 32.22 -46.24 -19.56
C GLN A 14 32.76 -45.20 -18.59
N MET A 15 33.94 -44.61 -18.87
CA MET A 15 34.57 -43.62 -17.96
C MET A 15 34.22 -42.17 -18.26
N LEU A 16 33.27 -41.92 -19.19
CA LEU A 16 32.82 -40.56 -19.58
C LEU A 16 31.41 -40.25 -19.09
N ILE A 17 30.87 -41.03 -18.14
CA ILE A 17 29.76 -40.59 -17.32
C ILE A 17 30.38 -39.89 -16.11
N LEU A 18 30.92 -38.70 -16.33
CA LEU A 18 31.08 -37.74 -15.26
C LEU A 18 29.69 -37.60 -14.62
N PRO A 19 29.54 -37.79 -13.30
CA PRO A 19 28.33 -37.40 -12.65
C PRO A 19 28.24 -35.86 -12.93
N MET A 20 27.38 -35.48 -13.85
CA MET A 20 26.84 -34.12 -13.81
C MET A 20 26.21 -34.03 -12.44
N GLY A 21 26.99 -33.54 -11.48
CA GLY A 21 26.49 -33.14 -10.19
C GLY A 21 25.36 -32.20 -10.53
N VAL A 22 24.14 -32.70 -10.39
CA VAL A 22 22.96 -31.86 -10.36
C VAL A 22 23.24 -30.96 -9.17
N PHE A 23 23.82 -29.80 -9.43
CA PHE A 23 23.74 -28.65 -8.51
C PHE A 23 22.27 -28.37 -8.40
N ALA A 24 21.58 -29.13 -7.56
CA ALA A 24 20.29 -28.73 -7.06
C ALA A 24 20.56 -27.38 -6.38
N GLN A 25 20.41 -26.31 -7.14
CA GLN A 25 20.45 -24.98 -6.57
C GLN A 25 19.40 -25.04 -5.47
N ASN A 26 19.83 -24.95 -4.22
CA ASN A 26 18.94 -24.82 -3.09
C ASN A 26 18.18 -23.50 -3.29
N LEU A 27 17.05 -23.62 -3.97
CA LEU A 27 16.17 -22.49 -4.23
C LEU A 27 15.70 -21.95 -2.87
N LYS A 28 16.14 -20.75 -2.55
CA LYS A 28 15.76 -20.09 -1.29
C LYS A 28 14.54 -19.22 -1.55
N PHE A 29 13.59 -19.31 -0.67
CA PHE A 29 12.42 -18.48 -0.64
C PHE A 29 12.43 -17.61 0.63
N GLY A 30 11.90 -16.39 0.52
CA GLY A 30 11.71 -15.52 1.66
C GLY A 30 10.24 -15.19 1.87
N HIS A 31 9.91 -14.82 3.08
CA HIS A 31 8.63 -14.23 3.40
C HIS A 31 8.79 -13.04 4.35
N ILE A 32 7.86 -12.11 4.28
CA ILE A 32 7.79 -10.92 5.13
C ILE A 32 6.36 -10.70 5.60
N ASN A 33 6.20 -9.91 6.65
CA ASN A 33 4.96 -9.25 7.00
C ASN A 33 5.10 -7.75 6.70
N ALA A 34 4.67 -7.33 5.51
CA ALA A 34 4.79 -5.94 5.08
C ALA A 34 4.02 -4.97 5.98
N MET A 35 2.86 -5.38 6.52
CA MET A 35 2.06 -4.54 7.42
C MET A 35 2.81 -4.26 8.72
N GLU A 36 3.47 -5.29 9.29
CA GLU A 36 4.28 -5.14 10.49
C GLU A 36 5.46 -4.17 10.25
N ILE A 37 6.09 -4.26 9.09
CA ILE A 37 7.20 -3.37 8.74
C ILE A 37 6.71 -1.93 8.55
N VAL A 38 5.66 -1.73 7.73
CA VAL A 38 5.08 -0.41 7.46
C VAL A 38 4.64 0.28 8.74
N SER A 39 3.95 -0.44 9.61
CA SER A 39 3.45 0.11 10.88
C SER A 39 4.57 0.56 11.83
N ALA A 40 5.78 0.00 11.68
CA ALA A 40 6.96 0.40 12.45
C ALA A 40 7.74 1.57 11.81
N MET A 41 7.40 1.98 10.58
CA MET A 41 8.07 3.08 9.89
C MET A 41 7.61 4.45 10.46
N PRO A 42 8.55 5.33 10.85
CA PRO A 42 8.18 6.68 11.32
C PRO A 42 7.49 7.52 10.25
N GLU A 43 7.84 7.32 8.97
CA GLU A 43 7.19 7.99 7.85
C GLU A 43 5.71 7.60 7.72
N TYR A 44 5.37 6.35 8.01
CA TYR A 44 3.98 5.89 8.05
C TYR A 44 3.19 6.57 9.16
N THR A 45 3.75 6.62 10.37
CA THR A 45 3.11 7.30 11.50
C THR A 45 2.88 8.78 11.21
N LYS A 46 3.86 9.44 10.57
CA LYS A 46 3.72 10.83 10.14
C LYS A 46 2.61 10.99 9.09
N ALA A 47 2.61 10.15 8.05
CA ALA A 47 1.59 10.16 7.01
C ALA A 47 0.18 9.97 7.58
N GLN A 48 0.01 9.02 8.51
CA GLN A 48 -1.26 8.79 9.21
C GLN A 48 -1.71 10.01 10.01
N SER A 49 -0.78 10.66 10.72
CA SER A 49 -1.10 11.88 11.48
C SER A 49 -1.55 13.03 10.57
N GLU A 50 -0.88 13.22 9.43
CA GLU A 50 -1.25 14.25 8.44
C GLU A 50 -2.61 13.97 7.80
N LEU A 51 -2.90 12.71 7.47
CA LEU A 51 -4.22 12.31 6.95
C LEU A 51 -5.33 12.51 7.99
N GLN A 52 -5.07 12.20 9.26
CA GLN A 52 -6.03 12.46 10.33
C GLN A 52 -6.29 13.95 10.52
N ALA A 53 -5.24 14.78 10.45
CA ALA A 53 -5.37 16.23 10.56
C ALA A 53 -6.21 16.81 9.41
N LEU A 54 -5.94 16.36 8.18
CA LEU A 54 -6.71 16.77 6.99
C LEU A 54 -8.17 16.35 7.10
N ASN A 55 -8.43 15.09 7.47
CA ASN A 55 -9.81 14.58 7.64
C ASN A 55 -10.57 15.37 8.71
N LYS A 56 -9.93 15.68 9.84
CA LYS A 56 -10.51 16.51 10.89
C LYS A 56 -10.84 17.91 10.37
N GLN A 57 -9.93 18.53 9.64
CA GLN A 57 -10.14 19.87 9.07
C GLN A 57 -11.33 19.88 8.10
N LEU A 58 -11.37 18.94 7.14
CA LEU A 58 -12.46 18.83 6.17
C LEU A 58 -13.81 18.56 6.85
N GLY A 59 -13.81 17.74 7.90
CA GLY A 59 -15.01 17.50 8.71
C GLY A 59 -15.50 18.75 9.44
N GLN A 60 -14.60 19.53 10.01
CA GLN A 60 -14.94 20.81 10.67
C GLN A 60 -15.47 21.85 9.67
N ASP A 61 -14.89 21.94 8.49
CA ASP A 61 -15.35 22.88 7.45
C ASP A 61 -16.74 22.49 6.93
N LEU A 62 -17.00 21.19 6.76
CA LEU A 62 -18.31 20.68 6.39
C LEU A 62 -19.36 20.98 7.49
N GLN A 63 -19.02 20.70 8.74
CA GLN A 63 -19.90 20.98 9.86
C GLN A 63 -20.25 22.49 9.93
N ARG A 64 -19.26 23.37 9.80
CA ARG A 64 -19.48 24.81 9.80
C ARG A 64 -20.42 25.26 8.66
N SER A 65 -20.21 24.70 7.46
CA SER A 65 -21.09 24.96 6.32
C SER A 65 -22.53 24.50 6.57
N GLN A 66 -22.72 23.35 7.22
CA GLN A 66 -24.04 22.82 7.61
C GLN A 66 -24.72 23.70 8.64
N GLU A 67 -23.97 24.16 9.65
CA GLU A 67 -24.48 25.08 10.68
C GLU A 67 -24.92 26.43 10.08
N GLU A 68 -24.11 26.99 9.17
CA GLU A 68 -24.47 28.21 8.45
C GLU A 68 -25.73 28.03 7.60
N PHE A 69 -25.82 26.98 6.84
CA PHE A 69 -27.00 26.63 6.06
C PHE A 69 -28.25 26.54 6.95
N SER A 70 -28.15 25.75 8.02
CA SER A 70 -29.26 25.52 8.96
C SER A 70 -29.75 26.84 9.57
N LYS A 71 -28.84 27.71 9.97
CA LYS A 71 -29.18 29.02 10.52
C LYS A 71 -29.91 29.89 9.48
N LYS A 72 -29.37 30.04 8.29
CA LYS A 72 -29.97 30.82 7.20
C LYS A 72 -31.31 30.26 6.76
N TYR A 73 -31.44 28.92 6.71
CA TYR A 73 -32.69 28.25 6.39
C TYR A 73 -33.76 28.54 7.44
N GLN A 74 -33.45 28.46 8.71
CA GLN A 74 -34.36 28.79 9.80
C GLN A 74 -34.80 30.25 9.77
N GLU A 75 -33.86 31.17 9.58
CA GLU A 75 -34.14 32.61 9.42
C GLU A 75 -35.08 32.88 8.24
N PHE A 76 -34.83 32.23 7.11
CA PHE A 76 -35.71 32.36 5.92
C PHE A 76 -37.10 31.81 6.23
N MET A 77 -37.21 30.63 6.83
CA MET A 77 -38.52 30.02 7.14
C MET A 77 -39.36 30.88 8.10
N GLN A 78 -38.73 31.53 9.05
CA GLN A 78 -39.43 32.44 9.99
C GLN A 78 -39.93 33.73 9.34
N GLN A 79 -39.25 34.20 8.30
CA GLN A 79 -39.51 35.51 7.72
C GLN A 79 -40.17 35.44 6.35
N LYS A 80 -40.24 34.29 5.67
CA LYS A 80 -40.61 34.17 4.25
C LYS A 80 -41.95 34.81 3.92
N ASP A 81 -42.94 34.71 4.81
CA ASP A 81 -44.28 35.23 4.57
C ASP A 81 -44.39 36.78 4.75
N SER A 82 -43.38 37.37 5.40
CA SER A 82 -43.29 38.83 5.63
C SER A 82 -42.31 39.53 4.69
N LEU A 83 -41.51 38.76 3.91
CA LEU A 83 -40.51 39.33 3.00
C LEU A 83 -41.14 39.81 1.70
N PRO A 84 -40.67 40.94 1.10
CA PRO A 84 -40.95 41.25 -0.29
C PRO A 84 -40.52 40.12 -1.22
N ALA A 85 -41.33 39.82 -2.26
CA ALA A 85 -41.10 38.71 -3.17
C ALA A 85 -39.66 38.61 -3.72
N VAL A 86 -39.10 39.74 -4.16
CA VAL A 86 -37.71 39.82 -4.68
C VAL A 86 -36.67 39.43 -3.62
N ILE A 87 -36.93 39.77 -2.36
CA ILE A 87 -36.00 39.42 -1.25
C ILE A 87 -36.14 37.93 -0.91
N ALA A 88 -37.37 37.40 -0.90
CA ALA A 88 -37.61 35.96 -0.67
C ALA A 88 -36.94 35.11 -1.76
N GLU A 89 -37.10 35.46 -3.04
CA GLU A 89 -36.47 34.79 -4.17
C GLU A 89 -34.93 34.82 -4.07
N ARG A 90 -34.35 35.96 -3.73
CA ARG A 90 -32.89 36.07 -3.55
C ARG A 90 -32.39 35.18 -2.42
N ARG A 91 -33.08 35.10 -1.26
CA ARG A 91 -32.69 34.28 -0.13
C ARG A 91 -32.85 32.77 -0.44
N GLN A 92 -33.91 32.42 -1.19
CA GLN A 92 -34.09 31.04 -1.65
C GLN A 92 -32.92 30.62 -2.54
N LYS A 93 -32.56 31.46 -3.52
CA LYS A 93 -31.41 31.20 -4.39
C LYS A 93 -30.10 31.09 -3.62
N GLU A 94 -29.89 31.92 -2.61
CA GLU A 94 -28.70 31.83 -1.74
C GLU A 94 -28.63 30.48 -1.03
N LEU A 95 -29.75 29.94 -0.55
CA LEU A 95 -29.82 28.62 0.07
C LEU A 95 -29.55 27.50 -0.95
N GLU A 96 -30.09 27.56 -2.15
CA GLU A 96 -29.81 26.65 -3.25
C GLU A 96 -28.32 26.64 -3.62
N ASP A 97 -27.72 27.83 -3.75
CA ASP A 97 -26.28 27.99 -4.01
C ASP A 97 -25.42 27.44 -2.88
N MET A 98 -25.88 27.55 -1.62
CA MET A 98 -25.17 26.93 -0.48
C MET A 98 -25.22 25.42 -0.52
N MET A 99 -26.36 24.82 -0.85
CA MET A 99 -26.48 23.35 -1.02
C MET A 99 -25.55 22.86 -2.14
N GLN A 100 -25.56 23.52 -3.29
CA GLN A 100 -24.70 23.16 -4.41
C GLN A 100 -23.20 23.25 -4.04
N ARG A 101 -22.80 24.32 -3.34
CA ARG A 101 -21.42 24.44 -2.85
C ARG A 101 -21.05 23.35 -1.87
N GLN A 102 -21.98 22.92 -1.01
CA GLN A 102 -21.75 21.85 -0.05
C GLN A 102 -21.55 20.50 -0.74
N GLU A 103 -22.33 20.19 -1.76
CA GLU A 103 -22.14 18.98 -2.59
C GLU A 103 -20.78 19.00 -3.30
N GLN A 104 -20.43 20.14 -3.91
CA GLN A 104 -19.12 20.31 -4.56
C GLN A 104 -17.97 20.16 -3.57
N PHE A 105 -18.12 20.72 -2.35
CA PHE A 105 -17.13 20.59 -1.30
C PHE A 105 -16.95 19.14 -0.87
N GLN A 106 -18.04 18.37 -0.68
CA GLN A 106 -17.95 16.95 -0.32
C GLN A 106 -17.21 16.14 -1.38
N ALA A 107 -17.57 16.33 -2.66
CA ALA A 107 -16.89 15.65 -3.76
C ALA A 107 -15.40 16.03 -3.82
N LYS A 108 -15.09 17.31 -3.64
CA LYS A 108 -13.71 17.81 -3.63
C LYS A 108 -12.92 17.27 -2.43
N ALA A 109 -13.53 17.25 -1.25
CA ALA A 109 -12.90 16.73 -0.03
C ALA A 109 -12.53 15.26 -0.17
N GLN A 110 -13.39 14.46 -0.80
CA GLN A 110 -13.10 13.06 -1.09
C GLN A 110 -11.90 12.90 -2.03
N GLN A 111 -11.86 13.68 -3.11
CA GLN A 111 -10.73 13.68 -4.04
C GLN A 111 -9.42 14.13 -3.37
N ASP A 112 -9.48 15.18 -2.54
CA ASP A 112 -8.32 15.71 -1.84
C ASP A 112 -7.78 14.70 -0.81
N MET A 113 -8.67 13.96 -0.11
CA MET A 113 -8.28 12.88 0.79
C MET A 113 -7.62 11.72 0.03
N GLU A 114 -8.17 11.30 -1.09
CA GLU A 114 -7.58 10.24 -1.92
C GLU A 114 -6.20 10.66 -2.44
N LYS A 115 -6.11 11.89 -2.96
CA LYS A 115 -4.84 12.44 -3.43
C LYS A 115 -3.82 12.51 -2.31
N ALA A 116 -4.18 13.06 -1.16
CA ALA A 116 -3.29 13.16 0.00
C ALA A 116 -2.83 11.77 0.48
N ASN A 117 -3.73 10.78 0.52
CA ASN A 117 -3.37 9.41 0.87
C ASN A 117 -2.33 8.85 -0.11
N ASN A 118 -2.54 9.00 -1.40
CA ASN A 118 -1.61 8.53 -2.41
C ASN A 118 -0.25 9.25 -2.31
N ASP A 119 -0.25 10.57 -2.20
CA ASP A 119 0.97 11.39 -2.13
C ASP A 119 1.81 11.08 -0.87
N LEU A 120 1.15 10.85 0.27
CA LEU A 120 1.81 10.57 1.54
C LEU A 120 2.26 9.11 1.66
N MET A 121 1.49 8.17 1.12
CA MET A 121 1.79 6.74 1.25
C MET A 121 2.73 6.21 0.16
N ALA A 122 2.74 6.80 -1.03
CA ALA A 122 3.60 6.36 -2.11
C ALA A 122 5.10 6.33 -1.73
N PRO A 123 5.67 7.37 -1.09
CA PRO A 123 7.07 7.32 -0.67
C PRO A 123 7.34 6.27 0.42
N VAL A 124 6.36 5.98 1.30
CA VAL A 124 6.48 4.94 2.33
C VAL A 124 6.60 3.57 1.68
N TYR A 125 5.68 3.26 0.77
CA TYR A 125 5.71 1.98 0.04
C TYR A 125 6.93 1.86 -0.85
N LYS A 126 7.34 2.93 -1.52
CA LYS A 126 8.56 2.92 -2.32
C LYS A 126 9.79 2.57 -1.48
N LYS A 127 9.93 3.19 -0.30
CA LYS A 127 11.03 2.92 0.62
C LYS A 127 11.02 1.47 1.11
N LEU A 128 9.83 0.92 1.40
CA LEU A 128 9.67 -0.49 1.75
C LEU A 128 10.10 -1.41 0.60
N ASP A 129 9.61 -1.15 -0.61
CA ASP A 129 9.93 -1.97 -1.80
C ASP A 129 11.43 -1.97 -2.10
N ASP A 130 12.08 -0.81 -1.98
CA ASP A 130 13.52 -0.69 -2.18
C ASP A 130 14.31 -1.50 -1.12
N ALA A 131 13.85 -1.49 0.14
CA ALA A 131 14.46 -2.29 1.20
C ALA A 131 14.24 -3.79 1.01
N ILE A 132 13.04 -4.21 0.58
CA ILE A 132 12.74 -5.61 0.27
C ILE A 132 13.64 -6.11 -0.86
N LYS A 133 13.82 -5.33 -1.93
CA LYS A 133 14.69 -5.69 -3.05
C LYS A 133 16.16 -5.82 -2.61
N ALA A 134 16.64 -4.88 -1.81
CA ALA A 134 18.01 -4.91 -1.30
C ALA A 134 18.28 -6.15 -0.43
N VAL A 135 17.35 -6.46 0.50
CA VAL A 135 17.45 -7.65 1.35
C VAL A 135 17.32 -8.92 0.53
N GLY A 136 16.39 -8.98 -0.41
CA GLY A 136 16.21 -10.14 -1.28
C GLY A 136 17.45 -10.48 -2.09
N ALA A 137 18.09 -9.46 -2.65
CA ALA A 137 19.34 -9.61 -3.39
C ALA A 137 20.49 -10.09 -2.46
N ALA A 138 20.62 -9.51 -1.26
CA ALA A 138 21.64 -9.87 -0.30
C ALA A 138 21.51 -11.31 0.22
N GLU A 139 20.27 -11.78 0.41
CA GLU A 139 19.99 -13.14 0.90
C GLU A 139 19.98 -14.20 -0.22
N GLY A 140 19.98 -13.76 -1.47
CA GLY A 140 19.97 -14.66 -2.63
C GLY A 140 18.67 -15.45 -2.74
N VAL A 141 17.55 -14.90 -2.31
CA VAL A 141 16.23 -15.52 -2.45
C VAL A 141 15.64 -15.23 -3.83
N ILE A 142 14.87 -16.19 -4.35
CA ILE A 142 14.24 -16.07 -5.69
C ILE A 142 12.96 -15.23 -5.60
N TYR A 143 12.16 -15.46 -4.54
CA TYR A 143 10.93 -14.75 -4.27
C TYR A 143 10.84 -14.39 -2.80
N ILE A 144 10.17 -13.25 -2.53
CA ILE A 144 9.75 -12.84 -1.20
C ILE A 144 8.23 -12.71 -1.23
N PHE A 145 7.56 -13.50 -0.40
CA PHE A 145 6.10 -13.47 -0.27
C PHE A 145 5.69 -12.54 0.87
N ASP A 146 4.73 -11.67 0.60
CA ASP A 146 4.12 -10.85 1.66
C ASP A 146 2.94 -11.60 2.30
N MET A 147 3.13 -12.05 3.52
CA MET A 147 2.15 -12.81 4.28
C MET A 147 0.94 -11.97 4.70
N ALA A 148 1.07 -10.63 4.70
CA ALA A 148 -0.03 -9.74 5.04
C ALA A 148 -1.02 -9.54 3.88
N ARG A 149 -0.55 -9.67 2.64
CA ARG A 149 -1.36 -9.45 1.42
C ARG A 149 -1.79 -10.74 0.74
N THR A 150 -0.98 -11.79 0.87
CA THR A 150 -1.24 -13.08 0.20
C THR A 150 -1.63 -14.11 1.25
N PRO A 151 -2.82 -14.71 1.17
CA PRO A 151 -3.22 -15.77 2.09
C PRO A 151 -2.41 -17.04 1.79
N ILE A 152 -1.28 -17.21 2.47
CA ILE A 152 -0.45 -18.42 2.39
C ILE A 152 -0.75 -19.25 3.62
N PRO A 153 -1.50 -20.38 3.49
CA PRO A 153 -1.96 -21.13 4.64
C PRO A 153 -0.86 -21.95 5.32
N TYR A 154 0.27 -22.14 4.65
CA TYR A 154 1.40 -22.92 5.18
C TYR A 154 2.73 -22.39 4.65
N VAL A 155 3.69 -22.24 5.54
CA VAL A 155 5.09 -21.91 5.22
C VAL A 155 6.00 -22.93 5.88
N ASN A 156 6.84 -23.57 5.09
CA ASN A 156 7.90 -24.43 5.63
C ASN A 156 9.09 -23.55 6.07
N GLU A 157 9.24 -23.33 7.36
CA GLU A 157 10.30 -22.49 7.93
C GLU A 157 11.71 -23.01 7.68
N ALA A 158 11.87 -24.29 7.37
CA ALA A 158 13.17 -24.86 7.00
C ALA A 158 13.61 -24.46 5.57
N GLN A 159 12.66 -24.05 4.71
CA GLN A 159 12.90 -23.69 3.30
C GLN A 159 12.57 -22.24 2.96
N SER A 160 11.84 -21.56 3.82
CA SER A 160 11.47 -20.15 3.65
C SER A 160 11.99 -19.31 4.81
N ILE A 161 12.76 -18.28 4.49
CA ILE A 161 13.42 -17.43 5.47
C ILE A 161 12.49 -16.27 5.82
N ASN A 162 12.24 -16.04 7.11
CA ASN A 162 11.58 -14.83 7.56
C ASN A 162 12.55 -13.64 7.44
N LEU A 163 12.26 -12.77 6.49
CA LEU A 163 13.06 -11.58 6.19
C LEU A 163 12.54 -10.30 6.85
N THR A 164 11.41 -10.35 7.56
CA THR A 164 10.84 -9.18 8.25
C THR A 164 11.85 -8.45 9.12
N PRO A 165 12.64 -9.12 10.00
CA PRO A 165 13.63 -8.42 10.83
C PRO A 165 14.75 -7.77 10.02
N LYS A 166 15.18 -8.43 8.93
CA LYS A 166 16.25 -7.91 8.06
C LYS A 166 15.79 -6.69 7.29
N VAL A 167 14.56 -6.68 6.80
CA VAL A 167 13.97 -5.51 6.13
C VAL A 167 13.81 -4.35 7.11
N LYS A 168 13.37 -4.61 8.35
CA LYS A 168 13.34 -3.59 9.40
C LYS A 168 14.73 -3.00 9.66
N THR A 169 15.74 -3.84 9.78
CA THR A 169 17.13 -3.40 9.96
C THR A 169 17.61 -2.55 8.78
N GLN A 170 17.31 -2.97 7.54
CA GLN A 170 17.63 -2.23 6.33
C GLN A 170 16.98 -0.84 6.30
N LEU A 171 15.78 -0.72 6.86
CA LEU A 171 15.04 0.55 6.99
C LEU A 171 15.51 1.40 8.19
N GLY A 172 16.40 0.87 9.04
CA GLY A 172 16.87 1.53 10.25
C GLY A 172 15.84 1.59 11.38
N ILE A 173 14.85 0.69 11.35
CA ILE A 173 13.82 0.56 12.39
C ILE A 173 14.07 -0.68 13.25
N LYS A 174 13.69 -0.61 14.51
CA LYS A 174 13.87 -1.70 15.49
C LYS A 174 12.64 -2.58 15.60
#